data_02f9db4549178aa5888fa126712d2b1c
#
_entry.id   02f9db4549178aa5888fa126712d2b1c
#
_cell.length_a   1.000
_cell.length_b   1.000
_cell.length_c   1.000
_cell.angle_alpha   90.00
_cell.angle_beta   90.00
_cell.angle_gamma   90.00
#
_symmetry.space_group_name_H-M   'P 1'
#
loop_
_entity.id
_entity.type
_entity.pdbx_description
1 polymer ?
#
loop_
_entity_poly.entity_id
_entity_poly.type
_entity_poly.pdbx_seq_one_letter_code
_entity_poly.pdbx_strand_id
1 'polypeptide(L)'
;MSAPAQPSERRVPGVGIDLLEIERLERALARTPRLAERLFTDAEREYAAARARPSQHLAARFCAKEAVAKALALESLSWREVEVLGGGPPRVRLHGAAAARARALGVQVAVSLTHSRRDAAAVAIAT
;
A
#
# COMPACT_ATOMS: atom_id res chain seq x y z
N MET A 1 -39.12 -11.26 5.93
CA MET A 1 -37.91 -12.11 6.07
C MET A 1 -36.98 -11.82 4.89
N SER A 2 -35.78 -11.41 5.19
CA SER A 2 -34.80 -11.21 4.11
C SER A 2 -34.23 -12.55 3.65
N ALA A 3 -33.96 -12.68 2.37
CA ALA A 3 -33.30 -13.85 1.82
C ALA A 3 -31.89 -13.99 2.41
N PRO A 4 -31.37 -15.21 2.60
CA PRO A 4 -29.99 -15.37 3.01
C PRO A 4 -29.05 -14.79 1.94
N ALA A 5 -27.96 -14.18 2.39
CA ALA A 5 -26.97 -13.63 1.48
C ALA A 5 -26.40 -14.73 0.59
N GLN A 6 -26.24 -14.44 -0.69
CA GLN A 6 -25.55 -15.33 -1.62
C GLN A 6 -24.07 -15.44 -1.20
N PRO A 7 -23.39 -16.56 -1.52
CA PRO A 7 -21.96 -16.67 -1.21
C PRO A 7 -21.12 -15.49 -1.73
N SER A 8 -21.47 -14.94 -2.89
CA SER A 8 -20.81 -13.77 -3.47
C SER A 8 -21.09 -12.47 -2.72
N GLU A 9 -22.16 -12.45 -1.92
CA GLU A 9 -22.55 -11.29 -1.11
C GLU A 9 -22.02 -11.36 0.32
N ARG A 10 -21.46 -12.49 0.72
CA ARG A 10 -20.90 -12.63 2.04
C ARG A 10 -19.73 -11.69 2.20
N ARG A 11 -19.72 -10.98 3.32
CA ARG A 11 -18.61 -10.15 3.68
C ARG A 11 -17.39 -11.04 3.97
N VAL A 12 -16.38 -10.97 3.11
CA VAL A 12 -15.10 -11.61 3.32
C VAL A 12 -14.05 -10.54 3.62
N PRO A 13 -12.95 -10.90 4.27
CA PRO A 13 -11.85 -9.95 4.42
C PRO A 13 -11.42 -9.42 3.07
N GLY A 14 -11.18 -8.12 2.99
CA GLY A 14 -10.67 -7.49 1.77
C GLY A 14 -9.24 -7.93 1.53
N VAL A 15 -8.92 -8.20 0.28
CA VAL A 15 -7.57 -8.60 -0.12
C VAL A 15 -7.14 -7.75 -1.29
N GLY A 16 -5.89 -7.31 -1.26
CA GLY A 16 -5.28 -6.58 -2.36
C GLY A 16 -3.88 -7.12 -2.62
N ILE A 17 -3.49 -7.12 -3.87
CA ILE A 17 -2.14 -7.52 -4.28
C ILE A 17 -1.69 -6.59 -5.39
N ASP A 18 -0.39 -6.27 -5.39
CA ASP A 18 0.19 -5.44 -6.44
C ASP A 18 1.61 -5.88 -6.75
N LEU A 19 2.03 -5.65 -7.97
CA LEU A 19 3.36 -6.00 -8.48
C LEU A 19 3.87 -4.84 -9.32
N LEU A 20 5.14 -4.49 -9.16
CA LEU A 20 5.74 -3.38 -9.88
C LEU A 20 7.20 -3.69 -10.23
N GLU A 21 7.58 -3.43 -11.46
CA GLU A 21 8.98 -3.43 -11.85
C GLU A 21 9.68 -2.22 -11.22
N ILE A 22 10.76 -2.47 -10.48
CA ILE A 22 11.49 -1.42 -9.74
C ILE A 22 12.01 -0.34 -10.70
N GLU A 23 12.54 -0.75 -11.84
CA GLU A 23 13.07 0.19 -12.83
C GLU A 23 12.01 1.16 -13.35
N ARG A 24 10.76 0.71 -13.43
CA ARG A 24 9.65 1.57 -13.86
C ARG A 24 9.44 2.72 -12.88
N LEU A 25 9.50 2.45 -11.59
CA LEU A 25 9.42 3.51 -10.58
C LEU A 25 10.65 4.41 -10.62
N GLU A 26 11.84 3.82 -10.77
CA GLU A 26 13.08 4.61 -10.87
C GLU A 26 13.00 5.62 -12.00
N ARG A 27 12.53 5.20 -13.16
CA ARG A 27 12.37 6.10 -14.32
C ARG A 27 11.33 7.19 -14.06
N ALA A 28 10.22 6.85 -13.42
CA ALA A 28 9.19 7.82 -13.10
C ALA A 28 9.70 8.88 -12.12
N LEU A 29 10.44 8.46 -11.09
CA LEU A 29 11.01 9.38 -10.10
C LEU A 29 12.08 10.28 -10.71
N ALA A 30 12.88 9.76 -11.64
CA ALA A 30 13.89 10.55 -12.33
C ALA A 30 13.27 11.57 -13.27
N ARG A 31 12.16 11.22 -13.90
CA ARG A 31 11.50 12.05 -14.91
C ARG A 31 10.62 13.13 -14.32
N THR A 32 10.05 12.89 -13.15
CA THR A 32 9.07 13.79 -12.53
C THR A 32 9.59 14.27 -11.19
N PRO A 33 10.15 15.50 -11.11
CA PRO A 33 10.55 16.07 -9.82
C PRO A 33 9.35 16.11 -8.88
N ARG A 34 9.58 15.92 -7.61
CA ARG A 34 8.57 15.92 -6.55
C ARG A 34 7.61 14.73 -6.55
N LEU A 35 7.73 13.81 -7.48
CA LEU A 35 6.87 12.62 -7.48
C LEU A 35 7.05 11.83 -6.18
N ALA A 36 8.30 11.69 -5.70
CA ALA A 36 8.58 11.00 -4.45
C ALA A 36 7.85 11.65 -3.27
N GLU A 37 7.81 12.98 -3.22
CA GLU A 37 7.10 13.71 -2.15
C GLU A 37 5.58 13.49 -2.21
N ARG A 38 5.04 13.32 -3.40
CA ARG A 38 3.60 13.09 -3.59
C ARG A 38 3.19 11.67 -3.26
N LEU A 39 4.06 10.71 -3.53
CA LEU A 39 3.76 9.29 -3.35
C LEU A 39 4.09 8.78 -1.95
N PHE A 40 5.12 9.36 -1.31
CA PHE A 40 5.67 8.83 -0.06
C PHE A 40 5.75 9.89 1.02
N THR A 41 5.52 9.46 2.26
CA THR A 41 5.70 10.34 3.42
C THR A 41 7.19 10.57 3.67
N ASP A 42 7.50 11.58 4.48
CA ASP A 42 8.88 11.86 4.86
C ASP A 42 9.54 10.66 5.51
N ALA A 43 8.82 9.96 6.40
CA ALA A 43 9.33 8.76 7.07
C ALA A 43 9.64 7.64 6.08
N GLU A 44 8.79 7.43 5.08
CA GLU A 44 9.03 6.43 4.05
C GLU A 44 10.26 6.75 3.22
N ARG A 45 10.44 8.02 2.86
CA ARG A 45 11.59 8.47 2.09
C ARG A 45 12.89 8.36 2.89
N GLU A 46 12.87 8.73 4.16
CA GLU A 46 14.02 8.60 5.05
C GLU A 46 14.41 7.12 5.23
N TYR A 47 13.43 6.25 5.42
CA TYR A 47 13.69 4.83 5.54
C TYR A 47 14.41 4.28 4.30
N ALA A 48 13.91 4.61 3.12
CA ALA A 48 14.49 4.15 1.86
C ALA A 48 15.89 4.72 1.63
N ALA A 49 16.07 6.01 1.92
CA ALA A 49 17.36 6.70 1.72
C ALA A 49 18.48 6.10 2.55
N ALA A 50 18.17 5.49 3.68
CA ALA A 50 19.15 4.86 4.55
C ALA A 50 19.57 3.46 4.09
N ARG A 51 18.98 2.93 3.02
CA ARG A 51 19.25 1.59 2.50
C ARG A 51 20.14 1.64 1.26
N ALA A 52 20.79 0.51 0.97
CA ALA A 52 21.73 0.42 -0.15
C ALA A 52 21.08 0.65 -1.51
N ARG A 53 19.80 0.27 -1.67
CA ARG A 53 19.05 0.46 -2.92
C ARG A 53 17.68 1.08 -2.60
N PRO A 54 17.62 2.41 -2.46
CA PRO A 54 16.39 3.08 -2.04
C PRO A 54 15.17 2.78 -2.89
N SER A 55 15.31 2.71 -4.21
CA SER A 55 14.19 2.47 -5.11
C SER A 55 13.52 1.13 -4.90
N GLN A 56 14.24 0.13 -4.45
CA GLN A 56 13.69 -1.18 -4.13
C GLN A 56 12.69 -1.09 -2.97
N HIS A 57 13.04 -0.32 -1.95
CA HIS A 57 12.18 -0.11 -0.78
C HIS A 57 10.99 0.80 -1.10
N LEU A 58 11.19 1.82 -1.92
CA LEU A 58 10.09 2.68 -2.36
C LEU A 58 9.11 1.90 -3.25
N ALA A 59 9.60 1.04 -4.14
CA ALA A 59 8.75 0.23 -5.00
C ALA A 59 7.88 -0.73 -4.18
N ALA A 60 8.45 -1.39 -3.18
CA ALA A 60 7.70 -2.28 -2.30
C ALA A 60 6.62 -1.51 -1.52
N ARG A 61 6.93 -0.30 -1.05
CA ARG A 61 5.96 0.54 -0.36
C ARG A 61 4.86 1.05 -1.29
N PHE A 62 5.22 1.39 -2.51
CA PHE A 62 4.22 1.76 -3.51
C PHE A 62 3.24 0.61 -3.75
N CYS A 63 3.75 -0.61 -3.92
CA CYS A 63 2.89 -1.80 -4.05
C CYS A 63 1.98 -1.99 -2.84
N ALA A 64 2.49 -1.75 -1.63
CA ALA A 64 1.69 -1.86 -0.41
C ALA A 64 0.54 -0.85 -0.40
N LYS A 65 0.79 0.39 -0.82
CA LYS A 65 -0.25 1.43 -0.91
C LYS A 65 -1.36 1.03 -1.88
N GLU A 66 -0.99 0.53 -3.06
CA GLU A 66 -1.93 0.02 -4.05
C GLU A 66 -2.72 -1.19 -3.52
N ALA A 67 -2.02 -2.12 -2.89
CA ALA A 67 -2.66 -3.31 -2.32
C ALA A 67 -3.67 -2.94 -1.23
N VAL A 68 -3.34 -1.99 -0.37
CA VAL A 68 -4.24 -1.49 0.67
C VAL A 68 -5.47 -0.83 0.05
N ALA A 69 -5.28 -0.01 -1.00
CA ALA A 69 -6.39 0.62 -1.70
C ALA A 69 -7.37 -0.42 -2.25
N LYS A 70 -6.85 -1.49 -2.83
CA LYS A 70 -7.68 -2.61 -3.32
C LYS A 70 -8.40 -3.33 -2.17
N ALA A 71 -7.69 -3.61 -1.09
CA ALA A 71 -8.27 -4.30 0.07
C ALA A 71 -9.40 -3.50 0.72
N LEU A 72 -9.29 -2.17 0.74
CA LEU A 72 -10.30 -1.28 1.31
C LEU A 72 -11.36 -0.86 0.28
N ALA A 73 -11.21 -1.26 -0.97
CA ALA A 73 -12.08 -0.82 -2.08
C ALA A 73 -12.17 0.71 -2.14
N LEU A 74 -11.02 1.38 -2.07
CA LEU A 74 -10.96 2.82 -2.20
C LEU A 74 -11.16 3.22 -3.66
N GLU A 75 -12.04 4.18 -3.92
CA GLU A 75 -12.30 4.69 -5.27
C GLU A 75 -11.17 5.61 -5.73
N SER A 76 -10.58 6.33 -4.78
CA SER A 76 -9.43 7.19 -5.04
C SER A 76 -8.45 7.05 -3.89
N LEU A 77 -7.17 7.22 -4.19
CA LEU A 77 -6.11 7.11 -3.20
C LEU A 77 -5.28 8.38 -3.16
N SER A 78 -5.21 8.98 -1.99
CA SER A 78 -4.15 9.93 -1.67
C SER A 78 -3.00 9.11 -1.09
N TRP A 79 -1.91 9.01 -1.83
CA TRP A 79 -0.82 8.05 -1.57
C TRP A 79 -0.23 8.13 -0.17
N ARG A 80 -0.11 9.35 0.36
CA ARG A 80 0.46 9.57 1.69
C ARG A 80 -0.48 9.19 2.82
N GLU A 81 -1.74 8.94 2.53
CA GLU A 81 -2.72 8.48 3.53
C GLU A 81 -2.52 7.01 3.92
N VAL A 82 -1.80 6.26 3.10
CA VAL A 82 -1.39 4.89 3.42
C VAL A 82 0.11 4.92 3.65
N GLU A 83 0.50 4.96 4.91
CA GLU A 83 1.90 5.03 5.29
C GLU A 83 2.41 3.67 5.76
N VAL A 84 3.53 3.22 5.18
CA VAL A 84 4.15 1.95 5.53
C VAL A 84 5.34 2.22 6.43
N LEU A 85 5.25 1.76 7.66
CA LEU A 85 6.31 1.94 8.66
C LEU A 85 7.26 0.76 8.62
N GLY A 86 8.55 1.06 8.62
CA GLY A 86 9.61 0.06 8.57
C GLY A 86 10.19 -0.29 9.93
N GLY A 87 11.27 -1.06 9.95
CA GLY A 87 12.00 -1.39 11.16
C GLY A 87 11.52 -2.66 11.85
N GLY A 88 11.25 -3.72 11.12
CA GLY A 88 10.74 -5.00 11.59
C GLY A 88 9.65 -5.46 10.64
N PRO A 89 8.69 -6.27 11.07
CA PRO A 89 7.53 -6.55 10.23
C PRO A 89 6.87 -5.23 9.84
N PRO A 90 6.56 -5.02 8.55
CA PRO A 90 5.98 -3.75 8.12
C PRO A 90 4.61 -3.53 8.77
N ARG A 91 4.32 -2.29 9.11
CA ARG A 91 3.04 -1.88 9.67
C ARG A 91 2.46 -0.76 8.82
N VAL A 92 1.15 -0.70 8.76
CA VAL A 92 0.45 0.35 8.02
C VAL A 92 -0.17 1.33 9.00
N ARG A 93 0.07 2.61 8.77
CA ARG A 93 -0.66 3.69 9.45
C ARG A 93 -1.53 4.39 8.42
N LEU A 94 -2.82 4.40 8.66
CA LEU A 94 -3.78 5.06 7.77
C LEU A 94 -4.07 6.46 8.27
N HIS A 95 -4.24 7.38 7.32
CA HIS A 95 -4.58 8.77 7.59
C HIS A 95 -5.78 9.17 6.73
N GLY A 96 -6.44 10.26 7.09
CA GLY A 96 -7.47 10.88 6.26
C GLY A 96 -8.58 9.96 5.81
N ALA A 97 -8.89 10.00 4.51
CA ALA A 97 -9.97 9.23 3.92
C ALA A 97 -9.74 7.72 3.99
N ALA A 98 -8.48 7.27 3.88
CA ALA A 98 -8.16 5.85 4.01
C ALA A 98 -8.47 5.34 5.43
N ALA A 99 -8.12 6.12 6.45
CA ALA A 99 -8.44 5.80 7.84
C ALA A 99 -9.95 5.79 8.08
N ALA A 100 -10.66 6.76 7.53
CA ALA A 100 -12.11 6.84 7.65
C ALA A 100 -12.79 5.63 7.01
N ARG A 101 -12.29 5.20 5.86
CA ARG A 101 -12.82 4.02 5.16
C ARG A 101 -12.64 2.75 6.00
N ALA A 102 -11.45 2.56 6.57
CA ALA A 102 -11.18 1.40 7.42
C ALA A 102 -12.09 1.38 8.64
N ARG A 103 -12.30 2.54 9.28
CA ARG A 103 -13.23 2.65 10.41
C ARG A 103 -14.67 2.33 9.99
N ALA A 104 -15.11 2.85 8.85
CA ALA A 104 -16.46 2.59 8.35
C ALA A 104 -16.68 1.11 8.07
N LEU A 105 -15.66 0.41 7.58
CA LEU A 105 -15.72 -1.03 7.35
C LEU A 105 -15.50 -1.85 8.63
N GLY A 106 -15.02 -1.24 9.69
CA GLY A 106 -14.70 -1.93 10.94
C GLY A 106 -13.53 -2.91 10.78
N VAL A 107 -12.54 -2.56 9.98
CA VAL A 107 -11.41 -3.45 9.67
C VAL A 107 -10.08 -2.82 10.05
N GLN A 108 -9.09 -3.69 10.27
CA GLN A 108 -7.69 -3.35 10.37
C GLN A 108 -6.96 -3.87 9.14
N VAL A 109 -5.83 -3.28 8.81
CA VAL A 109 -5.08 -3.64 7.61
C VAL A 109 -3.72 -4.18 7.98
N ALA A 110 -3.39 -5.35 7.44
CA ALA A 110 -2.07 -5.94 7.53
C ALA A 110 -1.47 -6.05 6.14
N VAL A 111 -0.16 -5.89 6.03
CA VAL A 111 0.56 -5.97 4.75
C VAL A 111 1.76 -6.90 4.86
N SER A 112 2.13 -7.46 3.72
CA SER A 112 3.40 -8.14 3.54
C SER A 112 4.02 -7.64 2.24
N LEU A 113 5.29 -7.30 2.30
CA LEU A 113 6.04 -6.76 1.18
C LEU A 113 7.17 -7.73 0.82
N THR A 114 7.47 -7.80 -0.46
CA THR A 114 8.62 -8.56 -0.93
C THR A 114 9.23 -7.88 -2.15
N HIS A 115 10.47 -8.19 -2.42
CA HIS A 115 11.13 -7.70 -3.63
C HIS A 115 12.18 -8.70 -4.08
N SER A 116 12.39 -8.72 -5.36
CA SER A 116 13.51 -9.40 -6.01
C SER A 116 14.45 -8.34 -6.57
N ARG A 117 15.34 -8.76 -7.41
CA ARG A 117 16.27 -7.86 -8.08
C ARG A 117 15.56 -6.84 -8.97
N ARG A 118 14.47 -7.28 -9.64
CA ARG A 118 13.76 -6.47 -10.64
C ARG A 118 12.38 -6.04 -10.23
N ASP A 119 11.74 -6.77 -9.34
CA ASP A 119 10.34 -6.58 -9.03
C ASP A 119 10.11 -6.39 -7.55
N ALA A 120 9.06 -5.65 -7.24
CA ALA A 120 8.53 -5.53 -5.90
C ALA A 120 7.07 -5.96 -5.90
N ALA A 121 6.61 -6.48 -4.80
CA ALA A 121 5.22 -6.91 -4.66
C ALA A 121 4.76 -6.70 -3.22
N ALA A 122 3.45 -6.60 -3.06
CA ALA A 122 2.85 -6.52 -1.74
C ALA A 122 1.46 -7.14 -1.76
N VAL A 123 1.08 -7.67 -0.62
CA VAL A 123 -0.29 -8.11 -0.35
C VAL A 123 -0.80 -7.36 0.86
N ALA A 124 -2.09 -7.02 0.84
CA ALA A 124 -2.78 -6.41 1.96
C ALA A 124 -4.03 -7.21 2.30
N ILE A 125 -4.31 -7.32 3.58
CA ILE A 125 -5.51 -7.98 4.09
C ILE A 125 -6.21 -7.01 5.02
N ALA A 126 -7.49 -6.79 4.77
CA ALA A 126 -8.37 -5.99 5.61
C ALA A 126 -9.35 -6.92 6.34
N THR A 127 -9.20 -7.04 7.64
CA THR A 127 -10.03 -7.96 8.45
C THR A 127 -10.67 -7.24 9.64
#